data_99a5d10a0c034f47e097c329f7fb11b7
#
_entry.id   99a5d10a0c034f47e097c329f7fb11b7
#
_cell.length_a   1.000
_cell.length_b   1.000
_cell.length_c   1.000
_cell.angle_alpha   90.00
_cell.angle_beta   90.00
_cell.angle_gamma   90.00
#
_symmetry.space_group_name_H-M   'P 1'
#
loop_
_entity.id
_entity.type
_entity.pdbx_description
1 polymer ?
#
loop_
_entity_poly.entity_id
_entity_poly.type
_entity_poly.pdbx_seq_one_letter_code
_entity_poly.pdbx_strand_id
1 'polypeptide(L)'
;MLPRASLVSRLAIVAFSFLLLLASLFTSGCVSSNRPAPASYTAASFSVPATDDGLPGTGPIRRADWFQKTWHDRRTSFAATAQQDQGSVVFLGDSITQGWGDRLVPSFPELHVSNRGVSGDTSRGVLVRLPEDVLALNPRGVVLLIGTNDLEEGAAPEIIAGNVKLIIESLRQHDPAMPVVLCAVFPSSATKKRPVDQIKRLNQLYRTIVRDQPQVTYLDTWTLFANAQGDAKSEEFPDLLHPNTIGYAKWTGALRTIFATLGFVDTKSDNFQPEAGFVSLFNDHDLTGWGYRPTTAQDIESAKRWQKSDPAAAAWPVIKDAVNFDHLKATPDGRFEAINGRLVVTSPHEYRKIQQLWTQREFPRDFILKLEFRAAPNTDSGIYVRGPQLQCRDYLLAGPYKALKHYKAGDWNEIVITVKGEAAYCTCNGEVLETAMKVPLTGPIGLEGDRGQMEYRHIQLKELP
;
A
#
# COMPACT_ATOMS: atom_id res chain seq x y z
N MET A 1 -30.97 24.70 -78.66
CA MET A 1 -32.43 24.45 -78.68
C MET A 1 -32.77 23.55 -77.56
N LEU A 2 -33.65 23.98 -76.73
CA LEU A 2 -34.32 23.31 -75.61
C LEU A 2 -35.03 22.05 -76.04
N PRO A 3 -35.59 21.16 -75.17
CA PRO A 3 -36.02 21.49 -73.79
C PRO A 3 -35.76 20.46 -72.71
N ARG A 4 -35.94 21.02 -71.48
CA ARG A 4 -36.40 20.42 -70.29
C ARG A 4 -37.40 19.26 -70.38
N ALA A 5 -37.26 18.28 -69.47
CA ALA A 5 -38.39 17.67 -68.82
C ALA A 5 -37.96 17.13 -67.43
N SER A 6 -38.64 17.66 -66.46
CA SER A 6 -38.76 17.16 -65.10
C SER A 6 -39.51 15.88 -65.04
N LEU A 7 -39.18 14.93 -64.19
CA LEU A 7 -40.17 13.94 -63.74
C LEU A 7 -39.88 13.57 -62.28
N VAL A 8 -40.71 14.14 -61.47
CA VAL A 8 -41.01 13.62 -60.12
C VAL A 8 -41.99 12.47 -60.34
N SER A 9 -41.68 11.30 -59.91
CA SER A 9 -42.68 10.27 -59.67
C SER A 9 -42.17 9.19 -58.78
N ARG A 10 -42.60 9.28 -57.51
CA ARG A 10 -43.24 8.21 -56.77
C ARG A 10 -42.43 6.91 -56.63
N LEU A 11 -41.72 6.82 -55.56
CA LEU A 11 -41.47 5.54 -54.94
C LEU A 11 -42.42 5.38 -53.74
N ALA A 12 -43.40 4.54 -53.89
CA ALA A 12 -44.04 3.81 -52.81
C ALA A 12 -43.15 2.57 -52.58
N ILE A 13 -42.26 2.55 -51.68
CA ILE A 13 -42.30 2.04 -50.32
C ILE A 13 -42.92 0.66 -50.22
N VAL A 14 -42.05 -0.27 -50.11
CA VAL A 14 -42.28 -1.44 -49.28
C VAL A 14 -41.23 -1.39 -48.19
N ALA A 15 -41.58 -0.79 -47.08
CA ALA A 15 -40.87 -0.94 -45.84
C ALA A 15 -41.15 -2.34 -45.33
N PHE A 16 -40.35 -3.30 -45.75
CA PHE A 16 -40.26 -4.58 -45.08
C PHE A 16 -39.31 -4.40 -43.92
N SER A 17 -39.91 -4.29 -42.76
CA SER A 17 -39.30 -4.32 -41.44
C SER A 17 -38.47 -5.60 -41.32
N PHE A 18 -37.18 -5.50 -41.57
CA PHE A 18 -36.21 -6.44 -41.00
C PHE A 18 -35.87 -5.90 -39.62
N LEU A 19 -36.79 -6.17 -38.69
CA LEU A 19 -36.47 -6.23 -37.28
C LEU A 19 -35.61 -7.46 -37.09
N LEU A 20 -34.35 -7.38 -37.46
CA LEU A 20 -33.33 -8.28 -36.96
C LEU A 20 -33.19 -7.97 -35.46
N LEU A 21 -33.92 -8.75 -34.69
CA LEU A 21 -33.60 -9.04 -33.31
C LEU A 21 -32.15 -9.53 -33.31
N LEU A 22 -31.20 -8.63 -33.16
CA LEU A 22 -29.93 -8.92 -32.54
C LEU A 22 -30.24 -9.19 -31.06
N ALA A 23 -30.80 -10.35 -30.78
CA ALA A 23 -30.58 -11.01 -29.53
C ALA A 23 -29.07 -11.27 -29.47
N SER A 24 -28.31 -10.28 -29.03
CA SER A 24 -26.99 -10.50 -28.46
C SER A 24 -27.23 -11.45 -27.29
N LEU A 25 -27.12 -12.72 -27.59
CA LEU A 25 -26.76 -13.72 -26.62
C LEU A 25 -25.47 -13.21 -25.99
N PHE A 26 -25.61 -12.42 -24.92
CA PHE A 26 -24.62 -12.41 -23.86
C PHE A 26 -24.61 -13.83 -23.31
N THR A 27 -23.97 -14.73 -24.06
CA THR A 27 -23.34 -15.84 -23.41
C THR A 27 -22.38 -15.16 -22.43
N SER A 28 -22.82 -15.05 -21.18
CA SER A 28 -21.90 -15.03 -20.04
C SER A 28 -21.07 -16.29 -20.25
N GLY A 29 -20.02 -16.17 -21.06
CA GLY A 29 -18.94 -17.11 -21.05
C GLY A 29 -18.44 -17.03 -19.61
N CYS A 30 -18.87 -17.96 -18.77
CA CYS A 30 -18.06 -18.38 -17.67
C CYS A 30 -16.69 -18.64 -18.31
N VAL A 31 -15.79 -17.67 -18.24
CA VAL A 31 -14.38 -17.93 -18.32
C VAL A 31 -14.16 -18.88 -17.16
N SER A 32 -14.26 -20.18 -17.45
CA SER A 32 -13.78 -21.18 -16.54
C SER A 32 -12.29 -20.82 -16.40
N SER A 33 -11.98 -20.09 -15.33
CA SER A 33 -10.60 -19.97 -14.89
C SER A 33 -10.11 -21.41 -14.82
N ASN A 34 -9.17 -21.77 -15.68
CA ASN A 34 -8.39 -22.99 -15.53
C ASN A 34 -7.51 -22.82 -14.27
N ARG A 35 -8.17 -22.63 -13.12
CA ARG A 35 -7.47 -22.71 -11.83
C ARG A 35 -7.10 -24.17 -11.66
N PRO A 36 -5.81 -24.48 -11.48
CA PRO A 36 -5.42 -25.83 -11.19
C PRO A 36 -6.22 -26.34 -9.98
N ALA A 37 -6.63 -27.61 -10.04
CA ALA A 37 -7.28 -28.24 -8.90
C ALA A 37 -6.42 -28.03 -7.65
N PRO A 38 -7.02 -27.79 -6.48
CA PRO A 38 -6.25 -27.60 -5.26
C PRO A 38 -5.27 -28.75 -5.09
N ALA A 39 -3.98 -28.41 -4.88
CA ALA A 39 -2.97 -29.41 -4.65
C ALA A 39 -3.35 -30.23 -3.42
N SER A 40 -3.49 -31.54 -3.59
CA SER A 40 -3.86 -32.43 -2.48
C SER A 40 -2.64 -32.63 -1.57
N TYR A 41 -2.80 -32.35 -0.29
CA TYR A 41 -1.79 -32.73 0.70
C TYR A 41 -1.56 -34.25 0.67
N THR A 42 -0.30 -34.66 0.54
CA THR A 42 0.11 -36.06 0.64
C THR A 42 0.85 -36.29 1.97
N ALA A 43 1.03 -37.54 2.38
CA ALA A 43 1.84 -37.83 3.57
C ALA A 43 3.26 -37.25 3.46
N ALA A 44 3.85 -37.22 2.24
CA ALA A 44 5.15 -36.63 1.97
C ALA A 44 5.14 -35.09 2.16
N SER A 45 4.01 -34.42 1.95
CA SER A 45 3.88 -32.97 2.12
C SER A 45 4.14 -32.51 3.56
N PHE A 46 3.96 -33.37 4.54
CA PHE A 46 4.15 -33.05 5.96
C PHE A 46 5.59 -33.27 6.44
N SER A 47 6.49 -33.72 5.59
CA SER A 47 7.89 -33.93 5.94
C SER A 47 8.78 -32.83 5.36
N VAL A 48 9.78 -32.40 6.14
CA VAL A 48 10.86 -31.54 5.58
C VAL A 48 11.66 -32.38 4.59
N PRO A 49 11.96 -31.90 3.38
CA PRO A 49 12.78 -32.63 2.42
C PRO A 49 14.13 -32.99 3.00
N ALA A 50 14.52 -34.27 2.83
CA ALA A 50 15.76 -34.81 3.42
C ALA A 50 17.02 -34.24 2.75
N THR A 51 16.96 -33.97 1.44
CA THR A 51 18.05 -33.35 0.65
C THR A 51 17.60 -32.07 -0.03
N ASP A 52 18.54 -31.39 -0.65
CA ASP A 52 18.27 -30.15 -1.42
C ASP A 52 18.01 -30.43 -2.92
N ASP A 53 18.13 -31.69 -3.33
CA ASP A 53 18.05 -32.06 -4.74
C ASP A 53 16.69 -31.79 -5.35
N GLY A 54 16.68 -31.04 -6.44
CA GLY A 54 15.45 -30.66 -7.16
C GLY A 54 14.56 -29.64 -6.47
N LEU A 55 14.93 -29.12 -5.29
CA LEU A 55 14.16 -28.12 -4.60
C LEU A 55 14.35 -26.72 -5.22
N PRO A 56 13.30 -25.88 -5.22
CA PRO A 56 13.42 -24.52 -5.70
C PRO A 56 14.28 -23.66 -4.78
N GLY A 57 14.86 -22.60 -5.36
CA GLY A 57 15.65 -21.63 -4.64
C GLY A 57 16.99 -22.16 -4.13
N THR A 58 17.65 -21.35 -3.31
CA THR A 58 18.97 -21.69 -2.72
C THR A 58 19.01 -21.24 -1.26
N GLY A 59 20.05 -21.67 -0.52
CA GLY A 59 20.20 -21.34 0.90
C GLY A 59 19.60 -22.36 1.84
N PRO A 60 19.50 -22.03 3.13
CA PRO A 60 19.21 -23.02 4.17
C PRO A 60 17.74 -23.48 4.16
N ILE A 61 17.54 -24.75 4.43
CA ILE A 61 16.29 -25.32 4.95
C ILE A 61 16.63 -25.98 6.28
N ARG A 62 15.91 -25.61 7.34
CA ARG A 62 16.15 -26.24 8.65
C ARG A 62 15.72 -27.68 8.66
N ARG A 63 16.56 -28.56 9.32
CA ARG A 63 16.32 -30.00 9.43
C ARG A 63 16.47 -30.51 10.86
N ALA A 64 16.64 -29.62 11.85
CA ALA A 64 16.69 -30.01 13.26
C ALA A 64 15.36 -30.67 13.69
N ASP A 65 15.40 -31.63 14.60
CA ASP A 65 14.23 -32.41 15.02
C ASP A 65 13.05 -31.56 15.46
N TRP A 66 13.32 -30.46 16.23
CA TRP A 66 12.29 -29.55 16.66
C TRP A 66 11.61 -28.87 15.48
N PHE A 67 12.35 -28.54 14.41
CA PHE A 67 11.79 -27.90 13.22
C PHE A 67 10.99 -28.90 12.39
N GLN A 68 11.49 -30.13 12.23
CA GLN A 68 10.75 -31.19 11.52
C GLN A 68 9.39 -31.44 12.19
N LYS A 69 9.36 -31.47 13.54
CA LYS A 69 8.11 -31.60 14.29
C LYS A 69 7.20 -30.39 14.07
N THR A 70 7.72 -29.17 14.17
CA THR A 70 6.96 -27.93 13.96
C THR A 70 6.40 -27.88 12.54
N TRP A 71 7.19 -28.19 11.54
CA TRP A 71 6.80 -28.26 10.14
C TRP A 71 5.63 -29.25 9.94
N HIS A 72 5.79 -30.47 10.47
CA HIS A 72 4.75 -31.50 10.39
C HIS A 72 3.45 -31.05 11.04
N ASP A 73 3.51 -30.60 12.29
CA ASP A 73 2.33 -30.20 13.05
C ASP A 73 1.58 -29.04 12.39
N ARG A 74 2.33 -28.02 11.95
CA ARG A 74 1.74 -26.84 11.27
C ARG A 74 1.08 -27.22 9.95
N ARG A 75 1.75 -27.99 9.10
CA ARG A 75 1.21 -28.36 7.78
C ARG A 75 0.04 -29.34 7.91
N THR A 76 0.03 -30.21 8.92
CA THR A 76 -1.15 -31.02 9.29
C THR A 76 -2.34 -30.13 9.66
N SER A 77 -2.10 -29.11 10.48
CA SER A 77 -3.14 -28.12 10.81
C SER A 77 -3.61 -27.35 9.57
N PHE A 78 -2.73 -26.94 8.67
CA PHE A 78 -3.09 -26.24 7.43
C PHE A 78 -3.96 -27.11 6.53
N ALA A 79 -3.65 -28.39 6.41
CA ALA A 79 -4.45 -29.34 5.62
C ALA A 79 -5.86 -29.49 6.21
N ALA A 80 -5.97 -29.54 7.53
CA ALA A 80 -7.27 -29.65 8.23
C ALA A 80 -8.18 -28.43 8.01
N THR A 81 -7.60 -27.22 7.83
CA THR A 81 -8.35 -25.97 7.62
C THR A 81 -8.40 -25.53 6.15
N ALA A 82 -7.75 -26.24 5.22
CA ALA A 82 -7.59 -25.79 3.85
C ALA A 82 -8.91 -25.44 3.13
N GLN A 83 -9.98 -26.21 3.38
CA GLN A 83 -11.30 -25.92 2.81
C GLN A 83 -11.92 -24.65 3.38
N GLN A 84 -11.73 -24.39 4.66
CA GLN A 84 -12.25 -23.20 5.33
C GLN A 84 -11.47 -21.95 4.91
N ASP A 85 -10.18 -22.09 4.64
CA ASP A 85 -9.27 -20.99 4.33
C ASP A 85 -9.26 -20.62 2.82
N GLN A 86 -10.11 -21.25 1.99
CA GLN A 86 -10.23 -20.89 0.57
C GLN A 86 -10.61 -19.41 0.37
N GLY A 87 -9.88 -18.71 -0.49
CA GLY A 87 -10.11 -17.29 -0.79
C GLY A 87 -9.77 -16.33 0.34
N SER A 88 -9.06 -16.78 1.38
CA SER A 88 -8.60 -15.91 2.46
C SER A 88 -7.48 -14.96 2.03
N VAL A 89 -7.23 -13.91 2.81
CA VAL A 89 -5.94 -13.19 2.79
C VAL A 89 -4.97 -14.01 3.64
N VAL A 90 -3.94 -14.54 2.99
CA VAL A 90 -2.98 -15.46 3.61
C VAL A 90 -1.84 -14.68 4.24
N PHE A 91 -1.61 -14.89 5.54
CA PHE A 91 -0.42 -14.41 6.24
C PHE A 91 0.66 -15.49 6.19
N LEU A 92 1.68 -15.27 5.36
CA LEU A 92 2.74 -16.23 5.05
C LEU A 92 4.05 -15.78 5.70
N GLY A 93 4.72 -16.70 6.43
CA GLY A 93 5.99 -16.39 7.07
C GLY A 93 6.47 -17.43 8.06
N ASP A 94 7.23 -16.98 9.02
CA ASP A 94 7.89 -17.77 10.05
C ASP A 94 7.21 -17.71 11.43
N SER A 95 8.01 -17.77 12.52
CA SER A 95 7.53 -17.69 13.91
C SER A 95 6.82 -16.37 14.22
N ILE A 96 7.22 -15.27 13.59
CA ILE A 96 6.59 -13.96 13.79
C ILE A 96 5.16 -14.00 13.26
N THR A 97 4.93 -14.59 12.09
CA THR A 97 3.59 -14.80 11.54
C THR A 97 2.82 -15.84 12.35
N GLN A 98 3.42 -16.98 12.66
CA GLN A 98 2.78 -18.02 13.48
C GLN A 98 2.36 -17.48 14.85
N GLY A 99 3.21 -16.69 15.49
CA GLY A 99 3.00 -16.15 16.83
C GLY A 99 1.86 -15.15 16.96
N TRP A 100 1.30 -14.68 15.83
CA TRP A 100 0.03 -13.93 15.88
C TRP A 100 -1.11 -14.79 16.45
N GLY A 101 -1.08 -16.12 16.13
CA GLY A 101 -1.99 -17.11 16.69
C GLY A 101 -3.46 -16.72 16.53
N ASP A 102 -4.25 -16.99 17.57
CA ASP A 102 -5.70 -16.74 17.62
C ASP A 102 -6.05 -15.24 17.57
N ARG A 103 -5.08 -14.35 17.77
CA ARG A 103 -5.28 -12.90 17.69
C ARG A 103 -5.35 -12.37 16.27
N LEU A 104 -4.96 -13.16 15.24
CA LEU A 104 -4.99 -12.71 13.86
C LEU A 104 -6.41 -12.39 13.38
N VAL A 105 -7.35 -13.30 13.59
CA VAL A 105 -8.75 -13.10 13.18
C VAL A 105 -9.39 -11.88 13.88
N PRO A 106 -9.30 -11.73 15.22
CA PRO A 106 -9.80 -10.52 15.88
C PRO A 106 -9.08 -9.21 15.46
N SER A 107 -7.85 -9.27 14.95
CA SER A 107 -7.14 -8.08 14.43
C SER A 107 -7.77 -7.51 13.14
N PHE A 108 -8.47 -8.36 12.38
CA PHE A 108 -9.13 -8.00 11.11
C PHE A 108 -10.53 -8.63 11.05
N PRO A 109 -11.47 -8.20 11.89
CA PRO A 109 -12.77 -8.87 12.07
C PRO A 109 -13.65 -8.82 10.80
N GLU A 110 -13.40 -7.87 9.89
CA GLU A 110 -14.11 -7.71 8.62
C GLU A 110 -13.48 -8.52 7.48
N LEU A 111 -12.36 -9.22 7.73
CA LEU A 111 -11.56 -9.87 6.70
C LEU A 111 -11.39 -11.36 6.98
N HIS A 112 -11.63 -12.18 5.96
CA HIS A 112 -11.30 -13.60 6.03
C HIS A 112 -9.78 -13.77 5.90
N VAL A 113 -9.12 -14.15 6.99
CA VAL A 113 -7.65 -14.30 7.07
C VAL A 113 -7.25 -15.72 7.45
N SER A 114 -6.08 -16.17 6.98
CA SER A 114 -5.49 -17.45 7.39
C SER A 114 -4.01 -17.30 7.73
N ASN A 115 -3.57 -18.01 8.78
CA ASN A 115 -2.20 -17.98 9.27
C ASN A 115 -1.40 -19.16 8.72
N ARG A 116 -0.46 -18.89 7.81
CA ARG A 116 0.47 -19.86 7.19
C ARG A 116 1.91 -19.64 7.67
N GLY A 117 2.09 -19.21 8.93
CA GLY A 117 3.39 -19.12 9.58
C GLY A 117 3.87 -20.47 10.10
N VAL A 118 5.18 -20.75 9.96
CA VAL A 118 5.88 -21.91 10.51
C VAL A 118 7.11 -21.44 11.27
N SER A 119 7.15 -21.63 12.59
CA SER A 119 8.27 -21.17 13.42
C SER A 119 9.60 -21.79 12.96
N GLY A 120 10.59 -20.93 12.75
CA GLY A 120 11.91 -21.36 12.27
C GLY A 120 12.03 -21.45 10.75
N ASP A 121 10.96 -21.22 9.99
CA ASP A 121 11.00 -21.33 8.54
C ASP A 121 11.90 -20.30 7.88
N THR A 122 12.48 -20.69 6.76
CA THR A 122 13.35 -19.87 5.91
C THR A 122 12.64 -19.53 4.60
N SER A 123 13.18 -18.57 3.87
CA SER A 123 12.63 -18.20 2.56
C SER A 123 12.58 -19.39 1.58
N ARG A 124 13.57 -20.29 1.64
CA ARG A 124 13.57 -21.51 0.84
C ARG A 124 12.55 -22.54 1.34
N GLY A 125 12.35 -22.66 2.66
CA GLY A 125 11.30 -23.51 3.23
C GLY A 125 9.91 -23.06 2.77
N VAL A 126 9.65 -21.74 2.78
CA VAL A 126 8.42 -21.16 2.22
C VAL A 126 8.21 -21.55 0.76
N LEU A 127 9.27 -21.49 -0.08
CA LEU A 127 9.18 -21.89 -1.50
C LEU A 127 8.75 -23.35 -1.65
N VAL A 128 9.29 -24.25 -0.84
CA VAL A 128 8.98 -25.68 -0.88
C VAL A 128 7.52 -25.97 -0.60
N ARG A 129 6.91 -25.25 0.37
CA ARG A 129 5.52 -25.47 0.78
C ARG A 129 4.50 -24.55 0.12
N LEU A 130 4.95 -23.59 -0.69
CA LEU A 130 4.09 -22.58 -1.31
C LEU A 130 2.92 -23.16 -2.10
N PRO A 131 3.09 -24.21 -2.93
CA PRO A 131 2.00 -24.75 -3.75
C PRO A 131 0.82 -25.25 -2.92
N GLU A 132 1.09 -26.06 -1.88
CA GLU A 132 0.05 -26.71 -1.09
C GLU A 132 -0.52 -25.79 -0.01
N ASP A 133 0.35 -25.04 0.68
CA ASP A 133 -0.04 -24.25 1.85
C ASP A 133 -0.65 -22.90 1.48
N VAL A 134 -0.40 -22.40 0.27
CA VAL A 134 -0.82 -21.05 -0.16
C VAL A 134 -1.57 -21.06 -1.48
N LEU A 135 -0.95 -21.52 -2.58
CA LEU A 135 -1.56 -21.43 -3.91
C LEU A 135 -2.85 -22.25 -3.99
N ALA A 136 -2.87 -23.41 -3.35
CA ALA A 136 -4.06 -24.28 -3.26
C ALA A 136 -5.27 -23.62 -2.59
N LEU A 137 -5.07 -22.55 -1.82
CA LEU A 137 -6.15 -21.79 -1.19
C LEU A 137 -6.81 -20.77 -2.13
N ASN A 138 -6.28 -20.55 -3.33
CA ASN A 138 -6.70 -19.47 -4.21
C ASN A 138 -6.83 -18.14 -3.46
N PRO A 139 -5.75 -17.65 -2.82
CA PRO A 139 -5.83 -16.54 -1.89
C PRO A 139 -6.33 -15.26 -2.56
N ARG A 140 -7.10 -14.47 -1.83
CA ARG A 140 -7.50 -13.13 -2.25
C ARG A 140 -6.33 -12.13 -2.20
N GLY A 141 -5.32 -12.43 -1.41
CA GLY A 141 -4.08 -11.67 -1.26
C GLY A 141 -3.12 -12.37 -0.31
N VAL A 142 -1.87 -11.95 -0.32
CA VAL A 142 -0.83 -12.52 0.54
C VAL A 142 -0.08 -11.42 1.28
N VAL A 143 0.08 -11.57 2.59
CA VAL A 143 1.02 -10.80 3.41
C VAL A 143 2.24 -11.66 3.67
N LEU A 144 3.38 -11.25 3.15
CA LEU A 144 4.65 -12.01 3.25
C LEU A 144 5.61 -11.31 4.19
N LEU A 145 6.02 -12.03 5.25
CA LEU A 145 7.12 -11.65 6.14
C LEU A 145 8.03 -12.84 6.34
N ILE A 146 9.24 -12.82 5.78
CA ILE A 146 10.22 -13.92 5.82
C ILE A 146 11.64 -13.37 5.69
N GLY A 147 12.66 -14.15 6.11
CA GLY A 147 14.07 -13.85 5.92
C GLY A 147 14.87 -13.72 7.22
N THR A 148 14.22 -13.57 8.36
CA THR A 148 14.92 -13.41 9.64
C THR A 148 15.66 -14.69 10.07
N ASN A 149 15.11 -15.87 9.78
CA ASN A 149 15.74 -17.15 10.09
C ASN A 149 16.85 -17.51 9.10
N ASP A 150 16.73 -17.08 7.86
CA ASP A 150 17.81 -17.20 6.87
C ASP A 150 19.06 -16.46 7.33
N LEU A 151 18.92 -15.24 7.87
CA LEU A 151 20.03 -14.46 8.43
C LEU A 151 20.65 -15.17 9.64
N GLU A 152 19.84 -15.77 10.52
CA GLU A 152 20.34 -16.57 11.66
C GLU A 152 21.18 -17.76 11.19
N GLU A 153 20.77 -18.42 10.11
CA GLU A 153 21.49 -19.53 9.48
C GLU A 153 22.70 -19.07 8.66
N GLY A 154 22.97 -17.75 8.60
CA GLY A 154 24.13 -17.18 7.91
C GLY A 154 23.96 -17.01 6.41
N ALA A 155 22.73 -17.06 5.87
CA ALA A 155 22.50 -16.82 4.46
C ALA A 155 22.74 -15.35 4.10
N ALA A 156 23.39 -15.12 2.95
CA ALA A 156 23.56 -13.78 2.43
C ALA A 156 22.21 -13.13 2.03
N PRO A 157 22.01 -11.81 2.23
CA PRO A 157 20.78 -11.12 1.87
C PRO A 157 20.35 -11.32 0.41
N GLU A 158 21.31 -11.48 -0.50
CA GLU A 158 21.07 -11.72 -1.93
C GLU A 158 20.41 -13.09 -2.19
N ILE A 159 20.79 -14.11 -1.44
CA ILE A 159 20.19 -15.45 -1.51
C ILE A 159 18.73 -15.37 -1.04
N ILE A 160 18.50 -14.73 0.09
CA ILE A 160 17.16 -14.57 0.67
C ILE A 160 16.26 -13.79 -0.29
N ALA A 161 16.75 -12.68 -0.83
CA ALA A 161 16.03 -11.86 -1.79
C ALA A 161 15.72 -12.62 -3.08
N GLY A 162 16.64 -13.48 -3.54
CA GLY A 162 16.42 -14.37 -4.67
C GLY A 162 15.24 -15.31 -4.44
N ASN A 163 15.14 -15.92 -3.27
CA ASN A 163 14.01 -16.79 -2.89
C ASN A 163 12.70 -16.00 -2.81
N VAL A 164 12.71 -14.82 -2.20
CA VAL A 164 11.51 -13.96 -2.12
C VAL A 164 11.03 -13.54 -3.51
N LYS A 165 11.95 -13.26 -4.44
CA LYS A 165 11.59 -13.01 -5.84
C LYS A 165 10.88 -14.20 -6.47
N LEU A 166 11.38 -15.43 -6.27
CA LEU A 166 10.73 -16.65 -6.76
C LEU A 166 9.35 -16.87 -6.12
N ILE A 167 9.18 -16.58 -4.83
CA ILE A 167 7.87 -16.62 -4.17
C ILE A 167 6.90 -15.67 -4.87
N ILE A 168 7.28 -14.41 -5.08
CA ILE A 168 6.45 -13.39 -5.74
C ILE A 168 6.13 -13.80 -7.18
N GLU A 169 7.11 -14.33 -7.93
CA GLU A 169 6.89 -14.82 -9.28
C GLU A 169 5.89 -15.99 -9.33
N SER A 170 5.97 -16.91 -8.38
CA SER A 170 5.01 -18.02 -8.27
C SER A 170 3.60 -17.53 -7.93
N LEU A 171 3.46 -16.56 -7.02
CA LEU A 171 2.19 -15.91 -6.70
C LEU A 171 1.60 -15.22 -7.93
N ARG A 172 2.41 -14.47 -8.68
CA ARG A 172 2.01 -13.79 -9.92
C ARG A 172 1.61 -14.77 -11.04
N GLN A 173 2.32 -15.89 -11.16
CA GLN A 173 1.97 -16.92 -12.14
C GLN A 173 0.63 -17.58 -11.81
N HIS A 174 0.31 -17.71 -10.53
CA HIS A 174 -0.96 -18.25 -10.07
C HIS A 174 -2.11 -17.26 -10.32
N ASP A 175 -1.96 -16.00 -9.95
CA ASP A 175 -2.91 -14.92 -10.22
C ASP A 175 -2.17 -13.57 -10.39
N PRO A 176 -2.07 -13.05 -11.61
CA PRO A 176 -1.37 -11.78 -11.88
C PRO A 176 -2.01 -10.56 -11.22
N ALA A 177 -3.29 -10.65 -10.84
CA ALA A 177 -4.04 -9.57 -10.21
C ALA A 177 -4.05 -9.65 -8.67
N MET A 178 -3.54 -10.74 -8.10
CA MET A 178 -3.57 -10.96 -6.65
C MET A 178 -2.63 -9.99 -5.93
N PRO A 179 -3.12 -9.16 -5.01
CA PRO A 179 -2.29 -8.24 -4.23
C PRO A 179 -1.34 -9.00 -3.28
N VAL A 180 -0.09 -8.56 -3.23
CA VAL A 180 0.91 -9.04 -2.29
C VAL A 180 1.43 -7.88 -1.45
N VAL A 181 1.38 -8.01 -0.12
CA VAL A 181 2.04 -7.07 0.79
C VAL A 181 3.35 -7.68 1.26
N LEU A 182 4.47 -7.16 0.75
CA LEU A 182 5.80 -7.57 1.19
C LEU A 182 6.24 -6.70 2.38
N CYS A 183 6.24 -7.27 3.57
CA CYS A 183 6.74 -6.60 4.76
C CYS A 183 8.28 -6.58 4.76
N ALA A 184 8.88 -5.46 5.16
CA ALA A 184 10.28 -5.41 5.51
C ALA A 184 10.57 -6.42 6.63
N VAL A 185 11.72 -7.09 6.58
CA VAL A 185 12.18 -7.90 7.73
C VAL A 185 12.29 -6.99 8.94
N PHE A 186 11.68 -7.41 10.04
CA PHE A 186 11.64 -6.65 11.28
C PHE A 186 13.07 -6.44 11.83
N PRO A 187 13.31 -5.36 12.57
CA PRO A 187 14.54 -5.23 13.34
C PRO A 187 14.65 -6.40 14.33
N SER A 188 15.89 -6.74 14.65
CA SER A 188 16.21 -7.73 15.68
C SER A 188 17.45 -7.24 16.44
N SER A 189 18.46 -8.10 16.61
CA SER A 189 19.73 -7.74 17.23
C SER A 189 20.86 -8.64 16.75
N ALA A 190 22.08 -8.12 16.79
CA ALA A 190 23.29 -8.91 16.56
C ALA A 190 23.42 -10.08 17.56
N THR A 191 22.91 -9.90 18.80
CA THR A 191 22.89 -10.96 19.83
C THR A 191 21.99 -12.13 19.45
N LYS A 192 21.08 -11.91 18.51
CA LYS A 192 20.21 -12.93 17.91
C LYS A 192 20.74 -13.43 16.56
N LYS A 193 22.00 -13.15 16.21
CA LYS A 193 22.62 -13.44 14.91
C LYS A 193 21.90 -12.79 13.71
N ARG A 194 21.30 -11.63 13.92
CA ARG A 194 20.56 -10.84 12.92
C ARG A 194 21.06 -9.39 12.95
N PRO A 195 22.29 -9.12 12.45
CA PRO A 195 22.89 -7.79 12.53
C PRO A 195 22.13 -6.78 11.66
N VAL A 196 22.08 -5.57 12.14
CA VAL A 196 21.30 -4.45 11.57
C VAL A 196 21.64 -4.18 10.10
N ASP A 197 22.92 -4.22 9.74
CA ASP A 197 23.40 -3.97 8.38
C ASP A 197 22.88 -5.03 7.39
N GLN A 198 22.84 -6.31 7.79
CA GLN A 198 22.30 -7.41 6.99
C GLN A 198 20.77 -7.26 6.79
N ILE A 199 20.04 -6.92 7.85
CA ILE A 199 18.59 -6.65 7.75
C ILE A 199 18.34 -5.47 6.81
N LYS A 200 19.07 -4.35 6.98
CA LYS A 200 18.95 -3.18 6.10
C LYS A 200 19.26 -3.52 4.64
N ARG A 201 20.33 -4.29 4.40
CA ARG A 201 20.69 -4.75 3.05
C ARG A 201 19.58 -5.59 2.43
N LEU A 202 19.03 -6.55 3.18
CA LEU A 202 17.93 -7.40 2.73
C LEU A 202 16.69 -6.56 2.39
N ASN A 203 16.29 -5.64 3.27
CA ASN A 203 15.15 -4.76 3.05
C ASN A 203 15.35 -3.81 1.83
N GLN A 204 16.58 -3.39 1.56
CA GLN A 204 16.90 -2.66 0.33
C GLN A 204 16.69 -3.52 -0.92
N LEU A 205 17.09 -4.79 -0.88
CA LEU A 205 16.88 -5.74 -1.98
C LEU A 205 15.38 -6.01 -2.19
N TYR A 206 14.59 -6.12 -1.12
CA TYR A 206 13.13 -6.26 -1.22
C TYR A 206 12.48 -5.07 -1.93
N ARG A 207 12.89 -3.83 -1.62
CA ARG A 207 12.43 -2.65 -2.36
C ARG A 207 12.78 -2.71 -3.85
N THR A 208 13.96 -3.26 -4.18
CA THR A 208 14.36 -3.45 -5.59
C THR A 208 13.46 -4.45 -6.30
N ILE A 209 13.08 -5.55 -5.64
CA ILE A 209 12.16 -6.55 -6.20
C ILE A 209 10.78 -5.92 -6.49
N VAL A 210 10.26 -5.12 -5.57
CA VAL A 210 8.92 -4.50 -5.69
C VAL A 210 8.83 -3.56 -6.89
N ARG A 211 9.92 -2.90 -7.27
CA ARG A 211 9.94 -1.88 -8.33
C ARG A 211 9.31 -2.35 -9.65
N ASP A 212 9.48 -3.62 -10.00
CA ASP A 212 9.02 -4.20 -11.26
C ASP A 212 7.78 -5.11 -11.07
N GLN A 213 7.11 -5.03 -9.91
CA GLN A 213 6.00 -5.90 -9.54
C GLN A 213 4.76 -5.07 -9.13
N PRO A 214 3.92 -4.63 -10.06
CA PRO A 214 2.81 -3.71 -9.77
C PRO A 214 1.79 -4.23 -8.76
N GLN A 215 1.64 -5.57 -8.63
CA GLN A 215 0.74 -6.17 -7.64
C GLN A 215 1.35 -6.24 -6.22
N VAL A 216 2.64 -5.83 -6.04
CA VAL A 216 3.32 -5.92 -4.75
C VAL A 216 3.40 -4.54 -4.10
N THR A 217 2.86 -4.41 -2.91
CA THR A 217 3.03 -3.23 -2.05
C THR A 217 4.07 -3.52 -0.98
N TYR A 218 5.11 -2.68 -0.89
CA TYR A 218 6.11 -2.77 0.17
C TYR A 218 5.62 -2.05 1.42
N LEU A 219 5.66 -2.73 2.58
CA LEU A 219 5.38 -2.15 3.88
C LEU A 219 6.65 -2.04 4.72
N ASP A 220 7.06 -0.82 5.09
CA ASP A 220 8.28 -0.57 5.86
C ASP A 220 8.11 -0.86 7.36
N THR A 221 7.97 -2.13 7.69
CA THR A 221 7.87 -2.61 9.06
C THR A 221 9.18 -2.48 9.83
N TRP A 222 10.33 -2.36 9.16
CA TRP A 222 11.60 -2.15 9.83
C TRP A 222 11.63 -0.77 10.54
N THR A 223 11.30 0.29 9.84
CA THR A 223 11.24 1.64 10.42
C THR A 223 10.20 1.74 11.54
N LEU A 224 9.09 1.02 11.42
CA LEU A 224 8.03 0.98 12.44
C LEU A 224 8.58 0.51 13.81
N PHE A 225 9.47 -0.47 13.81
CA PHE A 225 9.89 -1.20 15.00
C PHE A 225 11.34 -0.97 15.43
N ALA A 226 12.18 -0.34 14.58
CA ALA A 226 13.58 -0.10 14.90
C ALA A 226 13.73 1.03 15.94
N ASN A 227 14.66 0.83 16.88
CA ASN A 227 15.16 1.89 17.74
C ASN A 227 16.22 2.76 17.03
N ALA A 228 16.79 3.73 17.71
CA ALA A 228 17.79 4.64 17.13
C ALA A 228 19.07 3.92 16.66
N GLN A 229 19.41 2.78 17.23
CA GLN A 229 20.55 1.93 16.88
C GLN A 229 20.21 0.97 15.73
N GLY A 230 18.93 0.80 15.42
CA GLY A 230 18.41 -0.12 14.38
C GLY A 230 18.04 -1.50 14.93
N ASP A 231 18.16 -1.72 16.22
CA ASP A 231 17.71 -2.92 16.92
C ASP A 231 16.19 -2.87 17.18
N ALA A 232 15.60 -4.02 17.48
CA ALA A 232 14.21 -4.10 17.90
C ALA A 232 14.01 -3.37 19.27
N LYS A 233 12.87 -2.68 19.40
CA LYS A 233 12.47 -2.02 20.64
C LYS A 233 12.02 -3.07 21.66
N SER A 234 12.65 -3.14 22.82
CA SER A 234 12.38 -4.16 23.84
C SER A 234 10.96 -4.12 24.40
N GLU A 235 10.33 -2.94 24.44
CA GLU A 235 8.94 -2.78 24.87
C GLU A 235 7.92 -3.45 23.93
N GLU A 236 8.29 -3.66 22.68
CA GLU A 236 7.47 -4.29 21.65
C GLU A 236 7.96 -5.71 21.33
N PHE A 237 9.26 -5.98 21.56
CA PHE A 237 9.97 -7.23 21.29
C PHE A 237 10.78 -7.66 22.53
N PRO A 238 10.14 -8.29 23.52
CA PRO A 238 10.81 -8.60 24.81
C PRO A 238 12.06 -9.48 24.66
N ASP A 239 12.11 -10.33 23.65
CA ASP A 239 13.25 -11.19 23.31
C ASP A 239 14.09 -10.65 22.14
N LEU A 240 13.85 -9.41 21.68
CA LEU A 240 14.46 -8.74 20.53
C LEU A 240 14.22 -9.46 19.18
N LEU A 241 13.17 -10.26 19.06
CA LEU A 241 12.82 -10.99 17.84
C LEU A 241 11.31 -11.09 17.62
N HIS A 242 10.56 -11.51 18.64
CA HIS A 242 9.14 -11.77 18.51
C HIS A 242 8.30 -10.64 19.11
N PRO A 243 7.33 -10.10 18.35
CA PRO A 243 6.48 -9.03 18.86
C PRO A 243 5.54 -9.54 19.96
N ASN A 244 5.35 -8.71 20.97
CA ASN A 244 4.29 -8.89 21.96
C ASN A 244 2.95 -8.32 21.46
N THR A 245 1.94 -8.24 22.32
CA THR A 245 0.61 -7.71 21.96
C THR A 245 0.68 -6.28 21.43
N ILE A 246 1.57 -5.42 21.97
CA ILE A 246 1.76 -4.04 21.50
C ILE A 246 2.34 -4.04 20.08
N GLY A 247 3.36 -4.87 19.84
CA GLY A 247 3.98 -5.00 18.52
C GLY A 247 2.99 -5.49 17.46
N TYR A 248 2.18 -6.51 17.76
CA TYR A 248 1.14 -6.97 16.84
C TYR A 248 0.06 -5.92 16.59
N ALA A 249 -0.38 -5.16 17.61
CA ALA A 249 -1.34 -4.08 17.43
C ALA A 249 -0.81 -2.98 16.49
N LYS A 250 0.46 -2.61 16.62
CA LYS A 250 1.12 -1.65 15.71
C LYS A 250 1.23 -2.19 14.28
N TRP A 251 1.56 -3.47 14.12
CA TRP A 251 1.61 -4.10 12.80
C TRP A 251 0.22 -4.16 12.16
N THR A 252 -0.82 -4.48 12.96
CA THR A 252 -2.22 -4.43 12.52
C THR A 252 -2.59 -3.06 11.96
N GLY A 253 -2.29 -1.96 12.68
CA GLY A 253 -2.55 -0.59 12.23
C GLY A 253 -1.85 -0.26 10.91
N ALA A 254 -0.56 -0.64 10.79
CA ALA A 254 0.22 -0.44 9.56
C ALA A 254 -0.36 -1.21 8.37
N LEU A 255 -0.75 -2.47 8.56
CA LEU A 255 -1.40 -3.29 7.52
C LEU A 255 -2.77 -2.75 7.15
N ARG A 256 -3.55 -2.24 8.12
CA ARG A 256 -4.90 -1.71 7.87
C ARG A 256 -4.88 -0.59 6.84
N THR A 257 -3.92 0.32 6.90
CA THR A 257 -3.73 1.40 5.92
C THR A 257 -3.56 0.83 4.50
N ILE A 258 -2.71 -0.19 4.33
CA ILE A 258 -2.50 -0.84 3.03
C ILE A 258 -3.74 -1.62 2.60
N PHE A 259 -4.36 -2.38 3.49
CA PHE A 259 -5.57 -3.16 3.21
C PHE A 259 -6.76 -2.29 2.77
N ALA A 260 -6.86 -1.09 3.30
CA ALA A 260 -7.89 -0.13 2.90
C ALA A 260 -7.72 0.30 1.43
N THR A 261 -6.48 0.51 0.99
CA THR A 261 -6.16 0.83 -0.42
C THR A 261 -6.36 -0.36 -1.34
N LEU A 262 -6.03 -1.57 -0.87
CA LEU A 262 -6.27 -2.80 -1.63
C LEU A 262 -7.74 -3.24 -1.65
N GLY A 263 -8.65 -2.51 -1.01
CA GLY A 263 -10.09 -2.85 -0.94
C GLY A 263 -10.40 -4.09 -0.11
N PHE A 264 -9.57 -4.41 0.86
CA PHE A 264 -9.79 -5.49 1.80
C PHE A 264 -10.61 -5.05 3.02
N VAL A 265 -10.37 -3.84 3.50
CA VAL A 265 -11.08 -3.20 4.62
C VAL A 265 -11.52 -1.79 4.22
N ASP A 266 -12.32 -1.11 5.05
CA ASP A 266 -12.79 0.26 4.82
C ASP A 266 -13.38 0.42 3.39
N THR A 267 -14.21 -0.55 2.96
CA THR A 267 -14.72 -0.67 1.58
C THR A 267 -15.85 0.28 1.25
N LYS A 268 -16.27 1.11 2.21
CA LYS A 268 -17.36 2.08 2.04
C LYS A 268 -16.89 3.48 2.45
N SER A 269 -17.44 4.50 1.78
CA SER A 269 -17.36 5.87 2.28
C SER A 269 -18.16 6.01 3.57
N ASP A 270 -17.71 6.86 4.47
CA ASP A 270 -18.42 7.21 5.70
C ASP A 270 -19.53 8.25 5.49
N ASN A 271 -19.80 8.67 4.24
CA ASN A 271 -20.79 9.67 3.85
C ASN A 271 -20.61 11.01 4.58
N PHE A 272 -19.38 11.45 4.68
CA PHE A 272 -19.02 12.71 5.34
C PHE A 272 -19.85 13.89 4.83
N GLN A 273 -20.28 14.75 5.77
CA GLN A 273 -20.90 16.03 5.46
C GLN A 273 -20.05 17.16 6.06
N PRO A 274 -19.73 18.19 5.28
CA PRO A 274 -18.96 19.33 5.79
C PRO A 274 -19.65 20.01 6.98
N GLU A 275 -18.84 20.55 7.88
CA GLU A 275 -19.34 21.36 9.00
C GLU A 275 -20.09 22.62 8.51
N ALA A 276 -20.92 23.20 9.37
CA ALA A 276 -21.68 24.40 9.03
C ALA A 276 -20.76 25.55 8.58
N GLY A 277 -20.99 26.04 7.36
CA GLY A 277 -20.20 27.10 6.73
C GLY A 277 -18.88 26.62 6.07
N PHE A 278 -18.58 25.33 6.08
CA PHE A 278 -17.51 24.73 5.28
C PHE A 278 -18.05 24.21 3.94
N VAL A 279 -17.18 24.15 2.96
CA VAL A 279 -17.39 23.45 1.68
C VAL A 279 -16.38 22.33 1.54
N SER A 280 -16.80 21.18 0.99
CA SER A 280 -15.89 20.11 0.69
C SER A 280 -14.97 20.47 -0.47
N LEU A 281 -13.69 20.16 -0.36
CA LEU A 281 -12.71 20.25 -1.44
C LEU A 281 -12.49 18.90 -2.14
N PHE A 282 -13.07 17.81 -1.62
CA PHE A 282 -13.05 16.50 -2.21
C PHE A 282 -14.47 15.90 -2.16
N ASN A 283 -14.94 15.37 -3.27
CA ASN A 283 -16.32 14.90 -3.42
C ASN A 283 -16.53 13.44 -3.03
N ASP A 284 -15.54 12.78 -2.41
CA ASP A 284 -15.52 11.38 -1.98
C ASP A 284 -15.55 10.32 -3.10
N HIS A 285 -15.62 10.73 -4.37
CA HIS A 285 -15.84 9.82 -5.51
C HIS A 285 -14.74 9.83 -6.55
N ASP A 286 -14.20 11.01 -6.87
CA ASP A 286 -13.22 11.22 -7.93
C ASP A 286 -12.35 12.45 -7.66
N LEU A 287 -11.44 12.74 -8.57
CA LEU A 287 -10.50 13.85 -8.46
C LEU A 287 -11.04 15.17 -9.02
N THR A 288 -12.38 15.34 -9.13
CA THR A 288 -12.98 16.59 -9.59
C THR A 288 -12.54 17.77 -8.72
N GLY A 289 -12.07 18.84 -9.36
CA GLY A 289 -11.51 20.02 -8.72
C GLY A 289 -10.02 19.93 -8.40
N TRP A 290 -9.39 18.80 -8.74
CA TRP A 290 -7.95 18.54 -8.56
C TRP A 290 -7.24 18.34 -9.89
N GLY A 291 -5.92 18.61 -9.90
CA GLY A 291 -5.13 18.49 -11.12
C GLY A 291 -3.64 18.68 -10.89
N TYR A 292 -2.88 18.62 -11.98
CA TYR A 292 -1.47 19.03 -11.97
C TYR A 292 -1.35 20.47 -12.44
N ARG A 293 -0.40 21.19 -11.86
CA ARG A 293 0.00 22.55 -12.27
C ARG A 293 1.37 22.53 -12.95
N PRO A 294 1.65 23.49 -13.85
CA PRO A 294 2.97 23.61 -14.45
C PRO A 294 4.07 23.71 -13.38
N THR A 295 5.11 22.93 -13.56
CA THR A 295 6.29 22.97 -12.67
C THR A 295 7.04 24.27 -12.89
N THR A 296 7.25 25.05 -11.83
CA THR A 296 7.97 26.31 -11.92
C THR A 296 9.48 26.10 -12.16
N ALA A 297 10.16 27.10 -12.67
CA ALA A 297 11.63 27.05 -12.83
C ALA A 297 12.34 26.82 -11.47
N GLN A 298 11.78 27.39 -10.38
CA GLN A 298 12.31 27.20 -9.03
C GLN A 298 12.13 25.76 -8.56
N ASP A 299 10.98 25.13 -8.88
CA ASP A 299 10.72 23.72 -8.53
C ASP A 299 11.67 22.79 -9.31
N ILE A 300 11.92 23.08 -10.59
CA ILE A 300 12.88 22.32 -11.41
C ILE A 300 14.28 22.36 -10.80
N GLU A 301 14.75 23.53 -10.39
CA GLU A 301 16.06 23.66 -9.74
C GLU A 301 16.10 22.99 -8.35
N SER A 302 15.00 23.04 -7.61
CA SER A 302 14.87 22.34 -6.34
C SER A 302 14.87 20.82 -6.55
N ALA A 303 14.15 20.33 -7.55
CA ALA A 303 14.11 18.93 -7.93
C ALA A 303 15.51 18.40 -8.32
N LYS A 304 16.29 19.17 -9.10
CA LYS A 304 17.68 18.80 -9.47
C LYS A 304 18.59 18.69 -8.23
N ARG A 305 18.50 19.64 -7.28
CA ARG A 305 19.28 19.61 -6.03
C ARG A 305 18.89 18.40 -5.20
N TRP A 306 17.60 18.14 -5.06
CA TRP A 306 17.08 17.01 -4.32
C TRP A 306 17.50 15.67 -4.95
N GLN A 307 17.37 15.52 -6.29
CA GLN A 307 17.79 14.32 -7.01
C GLN A 307 19.29 14.03 -6.83
N LYS A 308 20.11 15.08 -6.73
CA LYS A 308 21.55 14.93 -6.46
C LYS A 308 21.81 14.40 -5.04
N SER A 309 20.96 14.74 -4.07
CA SER A 309 21.07 14.26 -2.67
C SER A 309 20.51 12.85 -2.47
N ASP A 310 19.58 12.42 -3.33
CA ASP A 310 18.99 11.08 -3.30
C ASP A 310 18.91 10.50 -4.72
N PRO A 311 20.03 10.00 -5.26
CA PRO A 311 20.08 9.47 -6.62
C PRO A 311 19.22 8.23 -6.87
N ALA A 312 18.81 7.54 -5.81
CA ALA A 312 17.97 6.35 -5.92
C ALA A 312 16.47 6.69 -6.10
N ALA A 313 16.07 7.93 -5.80
CA ALA A 313 14.71 8.39 -6.01
C ALA A 313 14.40 8.57 -7.49
N ALA A 314 13.13 8.37 -7.85
CA ALA A 314 12.67 8.69 -9.20
C ALA A 314 12.82 10.18 -9.51
N ALA A 315 13.04 10.50 -10.77
CA ALA A 315 13.08 11.89 -11.22
C ALA A 315 11.74 12.59 -10.90
N TRP A 316 11.84 13.81 -10.41
CA TRP A 316 10.65 14.63 -10.17
C TRP A 316 9.96 14.94 -11.51
N PRO A 317 8.66 14.61 -11.68
CA PRO A 317 8.00 14.84 -12.95
C PRO A 317 7.90 16.35 -13.25
N VAL A 318 8.27 16.73 -14.47
CA VAL A 318 8.11 18.10 -14.97
C VAL A 318 6.76 18.19 -15.69
N ILE A 319 5.84 18.92 -15.13
CA ILE A 319 4.53 19.20 -15.72
C ILE A 319 4.66 20.46 -16.57
N LYS A 320 4.42 20.36 -17.88
CA LYS A 320 4.50 21.49 -18.81
C LYS A 320 3.23 22.34 -18.78
N ASP A 321 2.08 21.67 -18.85
CA ASP A 321 0.76 22.28 -18.93
C ASP A 321 -0.09 21.83 -17.77
N ALA A 322 -1.03 22.67 -17.33
CA ALA A 322 -2.01 22.30 -16.32
C ALA A 322 -2.87 21.12 -16.80
N VAL A 323 -3.04 20.14 -15.94
CA VAL A 323 -3.88 18.96 -16.22
C VAL A 323 -5.02 18.91 -15.21
N ASN A 324 -6.22 18.72 -15.73
CA ASN A 324 -7.43 18.57 -14.94
C ASN A 324 -7.79 17.08 -14.83
N PHE A 325 -8.18 16.65 -13.64
CA PHE A 325 -8.59 15.26 -13.38
C PHE A 325 -10.08 15.13 -13.03
N ASP A 326 -10.92 16.09 -13.45
CA ASP A 326 -12.36 16.01 -13.22
C ASP A 326 -12.93 14.69 -13.75
N HIS A 327 -13.74 14.05 -12.90
CA HIS A 327 -14.39 12.75 -13.15
C HIS A 327 -13.44 11.54 -13.26
N LEU A 328 -12.15 11.71 -13.05
CA LEU A 328 -11.21 10.61 -12.97
C LEU A 328 -11.10 10.09 -11.53
N LYS A 329 -11.14 8.78 -11.36
CA LYS A 329 -10.93 8.16 -10.05
C LYS A 329 -9.45 8.13 -9.63
N ALA A 330 -8.56 8.18 -10.61
CA ALA A 330 -7.12 8.13 -10.37
C ALA A 330 -6.38 8.99 -11.39
N THR A 331 -5.17 9.45 -11.01
CA THR A 331 -4.22 10.02 -11.96
C THR A 331 -3.73 8.93 -12.93
N PRO A 332 -3.27 9.28 -14.15
CA PRO A 332 -2.86 8.29 -15.15
C PRO A 332 -1.76 7.34 -14.69
N ASP A 333 -0.94 7.75 -13.74
CA ASP A 333 0.13 6.94 -13.14
C ASP A 333 -0.30 6.23 -11.85
N GLY A 334 -1.58 6.35 -11.45
CA GLY A 334 -2.10 5.75 -10.22
C GLY A 334 -1.50 6.33 -8.93
N ARG A 335 -0.82 7.49 -9.01
CA ARG A 335 -0.17 8.07 -7.82
C ARG A 335 -1.15 8.69 -6.83
N PHE A 336 -2.27 9.23 -7.33
CA PHE A 336 -3.37 9.77 -6.53
C PHE A 336 -4.66 9.10 -6.98
N GLU A 337 -5.40 8.56 -6.03
CA GLU A 337 -6.64 7.82 -6.30
C GLU A 337 -7.75 8.20 -5.30
N ALA A 338 -8.98 8.27 -5.79
CA ALA A 338 -10.18 8.40 -4.97
C ALA A 338 -10.71 6.99 -4.65
N ILE A 339 -10.61 6.57 -3.39
CA ILE A 339 -10.98 5.23 -2.94
C ILE A 339 -11.91 5.35 -1.72
N ASN A 340 -13.18 4.99 -1.88
CA ASN A 340 -14.15 4.87 -0.78
C ASN A 340 -14.16 6.08 0.17
N GLY A 341 -14.33 7.29 -0.36
CA GLY A 341 -14.37 8.55 0.41
C GLY A 341 -13.00 9.08 0.85
N ARG A 342 -11.92 8.51 0.33
CA ARG A 342 -10.55 8.93 0.65
C ARG A 342 -9.79 9.33 -0.62
N LEU A 343 -8.99 10.37 -0.52
CA LEU A 343 -7.98 10.70 -1.50
C LEU A 343 -6.67 10.05 -1.06
N VAL A 344 -6.25 9.02 -1.79
CA VAL A 344 -5.10 8.17 -1.44
C VAL A 344 -3.90 8.58 -2.29
N VAL A 345 -2.80 8.86 -1.63
CA VAL A 345 -1.48 8.94 -2.24
C VAL A 345 -0.86 7.56 -2.14
N THR A 346 -0.81 6.83 -3.24
CA THR A 346 -0.35 5.43 -3.27
C THR A 346 1.15 5.33 -3.02
N SER A 347 1.60 4.18 -2.51
CA SER A 347 3.05 3.93 -2.34
C SER A 347 3.72 3.80 -3.71
N PRO A 348 4.78 4.57 -4.02
CA PRO A 348 5.44 4.45 -5.30
C PRO A 348 6.33 3.20 -5.36
N HIS A 349 6.33 2.52 -6.49
CA HIS A 349 7.19 1.36 -6.73
C HIS A 349 8.69 1.73 -6.71
N GLU A 350 9.02 2.97 -7.07
CA GLU A 350 10.37 3.52 -7.03
C GLU A 350 10.88 3.82 -5.61
N TYR A 351 10.07 3.54 -4.57
CA TYR A 351 10.31 3.87 -3.17
C TYR A 351 10.13 5.36 -2.86
N ARG A 352 10.68 6.29 -3.65
CA ARG A 352 10.46 7.74 -3.59
C ARG A 352 10.17 8.31 -4.96
N LYS A 353 9.05 9.01 -5.07
CA LYS A 353 8.65 9.72 -6.28
C LYS A 353 7.84 10.94 -5.87
N ILE A 354 8.50 12.12 -5.91
CA ILE A 354 7.81 13.37 -5.55
C ILE A 354 6.87 13.77 -6.68
N GLN A 355 5.63 14.06 -6.30
CA GLN A 355 4.61 14.62 -7.17
C GLN A 355 3.58 15.38 -6.33
N GLN A 356 3.00 16.45 -6.89
CA GLN A 356 1.99 17.25 -6.18
C GLN A 356 0.67 17.22 -6.93
N LEU A 357 -0.41 17.03 -6.18
CA LEU A 357 -1.78 17.19 -6.66
C LEU A 357 -2.34 18.50 -6.09
N TRP A 358 -2.90 19.33 -6.94
CA TRP A 358 -3.32 20.70 -6.59
C TRP A 358 -4.80 20.89 -6.81
N THR A 359 -5.47 21.70 -5.96
CA THR A 359 -6.78 22.25 -6.31
C THR A 359 -6.65 23.12 -7.55
N GLN A 360 -7.63 23.05 -8.45
CA GLN A 360 -7.71 23.94 -9.60
C GLN A 360 -8.02 25.38 -9.16
N ARG A 361 -8.84 25.50 -8.11
CA ARG A 361 -9.19 26.77 -7.48
C ARG A 361 -8.02 27.32 -6.66
N GLU A 362 -7.91 28.64 -6.60
CA GLU A 362 -7.06 29.41 -5.68
C GLU A 362 -7.89 30.06 -4.57
N PHE A 363 -7.24 30.37 -3.45
CA PHE A 363 -7.89 30.86 -2.23
C PHE A 363 -7.30 32.21 -1.82
N PRO A 364 -7.84 33.36 -2.34
CA PRO A 364 -7.33 34.69 -2.04
C PRO A 364 -7.80 35.27 -0.70
N ARG A 365 -8.83 34.68 -0.07
CA ARG A 365 -9.35 35.12 1.23
C ARG A 365 -8.73 34.34 2.37
N ASP A 366 -8.77 34.89 3.56
CA ASP A 366 -8.51 34.14 4.77
C ASP A 366 -9.41 32.93 4.88
N PHE A 367 -8.93 31.83 5.44
CA PHE A 367 -9.72 30.61 5.53
C PHE A 367 -9.29 29.70 6.69
N ILE A 368 -10.16 28.76 7.01
CA ILE A 368 -9.85 27.57 7.81
C ILE A 368 -9.96 26.35 6.90
N LEU A 369 -8.88 25.59 6.79
CA LEU A 369 -8.83 24.26 6.15
C LEU A 369 -8.79 23.19 7.23
N LYS A 370 -9.67 22.20 7.14
CA LYS A 370 -9.66 21.00 7.97
C LYS A 370 -9.58 19.78 7.09
N LEU A 371 -8.83 18.79 7.52
CA LEU A 371 -8.78 17.48 6.91
C LEU A 371 -8.26 16.45 7.92
N GLU A 372 -8.46 15.18 7.62
CA GLU A 372 -7.82 14.09 8.35
C GLU A 372 -6.84 13.36 7.44
N PHE A 373 -5.73 12.90 8.03
CA PHE A 373 -4.78 12.03 7.35
C PHE A 373 -4.48 10.76 8.14
N ARG A 374 -4.13 9.70 7.41
CA ARG A 374 -3.61 8.45 7.96
C ARG A 374 -2.36 8.05 7.15
N ALA A 375 -1.25 7.85 7.84
CA ALA A 375 0.06 7.56 7.24
C ALA A 375 0.46 6.10 7.42
N ALA A 376 0.93 5.45 6.37
CA ALA A 376 1.69 4.20 6.51
C ALA A 376 3.06 4.49 7.14
N PRO A 377 3.71 3.49 7.76
CA PRO A 377 5.04 3.66 8.33
C PRO A 377 6.06 4.21 7.33
N ASN A 378 6.90 5.12 7.78
CA ASN A 378 7.95 5.79 7.00
C ASN A 378 7.43 6.65 5.84
N THR A 379 6.16 7.04 5.86
CA THR A 379 5.57 7.92 4.85
C THR A 379 6.09 9.35 4.99
N ASP A 380 6.42 9.95 3.85
CA ASP A 380 6.75 11.37 3.70
C ASP A 380 5.78 12.00 2.70
N SER A 381 5.13 13.08 3.12
CA SER A 381 4.10 13.78 2.36
C SER A 381 3.99 15.21 2.87
N GLY A 382 3.04 15.98 2.35
CA GLY A 382 2.80 17.35 2.78
C GLY A 382 1.48 17.91 2.29
N ILE A 383 1.05 18.95 2.98
CA ILE A 383 -0.09 19.79 2.61
C ILE A 383 0.45 21.14 2.19
N TYR A 384 0.30 21.50 0.94
CA TYR A 384 0.70 22.83 0.45
C TYR A 384 -0.42 23.83 0.71
N VAL A 385 -0.05 24.98 1.27
CA VAL A 385 -0.95 26.07 1.59
C VAL A 385 -0.51 27.29 0.80
N ARG A 386 -1.20 27.57 -0.31
CA ARG A 386 -0.85 28.66 -1.22
C ARG A 386 0.60 28.64 -1.76
N GLY A 387 1.28 27.49 -1.69
CA GLY A 387 2.66 27.30 -2.15
C GLY A 387 3.58 26.65 -1.12
N PRO A 388 3.84 27.23 0.06
CA PRO A 388 4.60 26.61 1.13
C PRO A 388 3.95 25.32 1.65
N GLN A 389 4.80 24.39 2.08
CA GLN A 389 4.40 23.06 2.54
C GLN A 389 4.37 22.98 4.07
N LEU A 390 3.23 22.59 4.62
CA LEU A 390 3.15 21.98 5.93
C LEU A 390 3.54 20.51 5.77
N GLN A 391 4.63 20.07 6.39
CA GLN A 391 5.02 18.68 6.38
C GLN A 391 3.92 17.82 6.98
N CYS A 392 3.57 16.73 6.31
CA CYS A 392 2.61 15.74 6.78
C CYS A 392 3.26 14.37 6.65
N ARG A 393 3.68 13.77 7.78
CA ARG A 393 4.54 12.60 7.78
C ARG A 393 4.09 11.60 8.82
N ASP A 394 4.55 10.36 8.65
CA ASP A 394 4.58 9.43 9.77
C ASP A 394 5.42 10.02 10.92
N TYR A 395 4.87 10.01 12.14
CA TYR A 395 5.46 10.69 13.29
C TYR A 395 6.88 10.25 13.62
N LEU A 396 7.28 9.05 13.20
CA LEU A 396 8.64 8.54 13.43
C LEU A 396 9.70 9.31 12.65
N LEU A 397 9.35 10.02 11.59
CA LEU A 397 10.27 10.78 10.74
C LEU A 397 10.30 12.26 11.07
N ALA A 398 9.17 12.86 11.42
CA ALA A 398 9.03 14.30 11.54
C ALA A 398 9.23 14.80 12.97
N GLY A 399 10.03 15.85 13.12
CA GLY A 399 10.31 16.46 14.41
C GLY A 399 9.07 16.86 15.21
N PRO A 400 8.17 17.73 14.70
CA PRO A 400 7.00 18.15 15.47
C PRO A 400 6.06 16.96 15.77
N TYR A 401 5.84 16.04 14.84
CA TYR A 401 4.97 14.89 15.08
C TYR A 401 5.50 13.93 16.15
N LYS A 402 6.82 13.79 16.30
CA LYS A 402 7.43 13.00 17.39
C LYS A 402 7.13 13.54 18.78
N ALA A 403 6.93 14.84 18.90
CA ALA A 403 6.67 15.50 20.17
C ALA A 403 5.17 15.53 20.53
N LEU A 404 4.27 15.22 19.59
CA LEU A 404 2.83 15.24 19.82
C LEU A 404 2.42 14.09 20.74
N LYS A 405 1.55 14.41 21.70
CA LYS A 405 1.00 13.44 22.66
C LYS A 405 -0.24 12.72 22.12
N HIS A 406 -0.97 13.39 21.22
CA HIS A 406 -2.25 12.91 20.69
C HIS A 406 -2.14 12.37 19.25
N TYR A 407 -0.94 12.25 18.70
CA TYR A 407 -0.74 11.64 17.40
C TYR A 407 -1.10 10.15 17.44
N LYS A 408 -1.88 9.70 16.45
CA LYS A 408 -2.36 8.31 16.32
C LYS A 408 -1.64 7.62 15.16
N ALA A 409 -0.62 6.83 15.46
CA ALA A 409 0.13 6.09 14.44
C ALA A 409 -0.77 5.05 13.75
N GLY A 410 -0.80 5.04 12.41
CA GLY A 410 -1.63 4.13 11.62
C GLY A 410 -3.14 4.37 11.71
N ASP A 411 -3.57 5.51 12.26
CA ASP A 411 -4.97 5.91 12.40
C ASP A 411 -5.16 7.37 11.98
N TRP A 412 -6.41 7.86 12.00
CA TRP A 412 -6.78 9.18 11.52
C TRP A 412 -6.36 10.29 12.47
N ASN A 413 -5.68 11.29 11.93
CA ASN A 413 -5.21 12.49 12.61
C ASN A 413 -5.79 13.73 11.95
N GLU A 414 -6.43 14.60 12.72
CA GLU A 414 -7.01 15.85 12.21
C GLU A 414 -5.94 16.92 12.07
N ILE A 415 -5.89 17.56 10.91
CA ILE A 415 -5.13 18.80 10.67
C ILE A 415 -6.10 19.95 10.56
N VAL A 416 -5.83 21.03 11.30
CA VAL A 416 -6.53 22.30 11.17
C VAL A 416 -5.52 23.39 10.83
N ILE A 417 -5.74 24.07 9.71
CA ILE A 417 -4.91 25.18 9.22
C ILE A 417 -5.75 26.43 9.16
N THR A 418 -5.40 27.44 9.95
CA THR A 418 -6.05 28.77 9.92
C THR A 418 -5.12 29.76 9.24
N VAL A 419 -5.52 30.26 8.07
CA VAL A 419 -4.78 31.28 7.31
C VAL A 419 -5.39 32.66 7.57
N LYS A 420 -4.52 33.61 7.95
CA LYS A 420 -4.85 35.04 8.10
C LYS A 420 -3.76 35.86 7.43
N GLY A 421 -4.12 36.55 6.35
CA GLY A 421 -3.17 37.29 5.53
C GLY A 421 -2.05 36.36 5.00
N GLU A 422 -0.81 36.68 5.35
CA GLU A 422 0.40 35.93 4.93
C GLU A 422 0.91 34.94 5.98
N ALA A 423 0.07 34.56 6.95
CA ALA A 423 0.45 33.63 8.02
C ALA A 423 -0.57 32.50 8.18
N ALA A 424 -0.06 31.28 8.41
CA ALA A 424 -0.87 30.11 8.72
C ALA A 424 -0.49 29.55 10.10
N TYR A 425 -1.51 29.32 10.92
CA TYR A 425 -1.40 28.59 12.20
C TYR A 425 -1.92 27.16 11.98
N CYS A 426 -1.12 26.16 12.33
CA CYS A 426 -1.41 24.76 12.02
C CYS A 426 -1.39 23.91 13.30
N THR A 427 -2.39 23.01 13.42
CA THR A 427 -2.46 22.03 14.51
C THR A 427 -2.68 20.61 13.98
N CYS A 428 -2.27 19.61 14.79
CA CYS A 428 -2.62 18.21 14.61
C CYS A 428 -3.27 17.69 15.89
N ASN A 429 -4.48 17.17 15.79
CA ASN A 429 -5.29 16.72 16.94
C ASN A 429 -5.35 17.78 18.07
N GLY A 430 -5.42 19.07 17.71
CA GLY A 430 -5.41 20.20 18.63
C GLY A 430 -4.05 20.63 19.16
N GLU A 431 -2.98 19.89 18.91
CA GLU A 431 -1.61 20.25 19.29
C GLU A 431 -0.93 21.08 18.19
N VAL A 432 -0.15 22.08 18.57
CA VAL A 432 0.46 23.04 17.64
C VAL A 432 1.58 22.39 16.82
N LEU A 433 1.51 22.52 15.51
CA LEU A 433 2.58 22.17 14.56
C LEU A 433 3.37 23.40 14.12
N GLU A 434 2.66 24.47 13.73
CA GLU A 434 3.23 25.70 13.22
C GLU A 434 2.47 26.89 13.80
N THR A 435 3.17 27.89 14.34
CA THR A 435 2.56 29.08 14.93
C THR A 435 2.32 30.20 13.94
N ALA A 436 3.17 30.31 12.89
CA ALA A 436 3.14 31.39 11.91
C ALA A 436 3.89 30.98 10.63
N MET A 437 3.48 29.92 9.95
CA MET A 437 4.04 29.53 8.66
C MET A 437 3.75 30.64 7.63
N LYS A 438 4.77 31.14 6.95
CA LYS A 438 4.60 32.16 5.92
C LYS A 438 3.91 31.57 4.70
N VAL A 439 2.86 32.23 4.23
CA VAL A 439 2.08 31.86 3.03
C VAL A 439 1.81 33.09 2.16
N PRO A 440 1.73 32.95 0.82
CA PRO A 440 1.28 34.04 -0.06
C PRO A 440 -0.17 34.48 0.22
N LEU A 441 -0.55 35.66 -0.26
CA LEU A 441 -1.92 36.17 -0.14
C LEU A 441 -2.95 35.33 -0.94
N THR A 442 -2.50 34.64 -1.99
CA THR A 442 -3.35 33.74 -2.80
C THR A 442 -2.53 32.51 -3.24
N GLY A 443 -3.23 31.47 -3.59
CA GLY A 443 -2.66 30.24 -4.13
C GLY A 443 -3.56 29.03 -3.89
N PRO A 444 -3.18 27.86 -4.44
CA PRO A 444 -3.93 26.63 -4.30
C PRO A 444 -3.66 25.93 -2.97
N ILE A 445 -4.47 24.92 -2.70
CA ILE A 445 -4.15 23.86 -1.75
C ILE A 445 -3.56 22.68 -2.55
N GLY A 446 -2.53 22.04 -2.01
CA GLY A 446 -1.90 20.88 -2.64
C GLY A 446 -1.63 19.75 -1.68
N LEU A 447 -1.52 18.54 -2.22
CA LEU A 447 -1.12 17.34 -1.49
C LEU A 447 0.13 16.77 -2.16
N GLU A 448 1.12 16.39 -1.36
CA GLU A 448 2.35 15.79 -1.87
C GLU A 448 2.28 14.27 -1.83
N GLY A 449 2.82 13.64 -2.86
CA GLY A 449 3.28 12.27 -2.83
C GLY A 449 4.81 12.26 -2.87
N ASP A 450 5.46 11.68 -1.88
CA ASP A 450 6.91 11.44 -1.88
C ASP A 450 7.21 9.96 -1.64
N ARG A 451 7.17 9.51 -0.39
CA ARG A 451 7.50 8.15 0.01
C ARG A 451 6.36 7.54 0.80
N GLY A 452 6.12 6.23 0.63
CA GLY A 452 5.07 5.51 1.34
C GLY A 452 3.66 5.89 0.88
N GLN A 453 2.66 5.45 1.64
CA GLN A 453 1.26 5.71 1.39
C GLN A 453 0.69 6.70 2.40
N MET A 454 -0.05 7.69 1.90
CA MET A 454 -0.81 8.65 2.69
C MET A 454 -2.27 8.62 2.26
N GLU A 455 -3.18 8.66 3.20
CA GLU A 455 -4.61 8.82 2.93
C GLU A 455 -5.10 10.12 3.52
N TYR A 456 -5.96 10.82 2.79
CA TYR A 456 -6.63 12.04 3.22
C TYR A 456 -8.14 11.87 3.09
N ARG A 457 -8.91 12.41 4.05
CA ARG A 457 -10.37 12.46 3.99
C ARG A 457 -10.91 13.70 4.68
N HIS A 458 -12.22 13.96 4.57
CA HIS A 458 -12.93 15.08 5.20
C HIS A 458 -12.28 16.45 4.88
N ILE A 459 -11.81 16.59 3.62
CA ILE A 459 -11.10 17.80 3.19
C ILE A 459 -12.11 18.91 3.00
N GLN A 460 -12.20 19.84 3.94
CA GLN A 460 -13.18 20.92 3.96
C GLN A 460 -12.55 22.28 4.25
N LEU A 461 -13.09 23.33 3.65
CA LEU A 461 -12.57 24.69 3.78
C LEU A 461 -13.69 25.69 4.04
N LYS A 462 -13.45 26.63 4.95
CA LYS A 462 -14.31 27.77 5.23
C LYS A 462 -13.57 29.05 4.98
N GLU A 463 -14.01 29.86 4.03
CA GLU A 463 -13.51 31.24 3.87
C GLU A 463 -13.97 32.09 5.03
N LEU A 464 -13.09 32.95 5.53
CA LEU A 464 -13.35 33.91 6.57
C LEU A 464 -13.74 35.26 5.95
N PRO A 465 -14.51 36.10 6.68
CA PRO A 465 -14.91 37.43 6.22
C PRO A 465 -13.74 38.32 5.85
#